data_110e294dfeb97c42501e550b923913fd
#
_entry.id   110e294dfeb97c42501e550b923913fd
#
_cell.length_a   1.000
_cell.length_b   1.000
_cell.length_c   1.000
_cell.angle_alpha   90.00
_cell.angle_beta   90.00
_cell.angle_gamma   90.00
#
_symmetry.space_group_name_H-M   'P 1'
#
loop_
_entity.id
_entity.type
_entity.pdbx_description
1 polymer ?
#
loop_
_entity_poly.entity_id
_entity_poly.type
_entity_poly.pdbx_seq_one_letter_code
_entity_poly.pdbx_strand_id
1 'polypeptide(L)'
;MKEADPIVFVIDDDALIREGIQSLIKSIGIRAVTFASAREFMLAKRPDAPACMILDVRMPGQSGLDLQRELADAEIYIPIIFITGHGDIPMTVQAMKEGAMEFLTKPVRGQELLDAVQKAIARDREQR
;
A
#
# COMPACT_ATOMS: atom_id res chain seq x y z
N MET A 1 -28.06 -1.70 0.72
CA MET A 1 -27.12 -2.08 -0.35
C MET A 1 -25.90 -2.71 0.25
N LYS A 2 -25.39 -3.73 -0.40
CA LYS A 2 -24.17 -4.39 0.06
C LYS A 2 -22.96 -3.52 -0.28
N GLU A 3 -22.12 -3.28 0.70
CA GLU A 3 -20.87 -2.56 0.50
C GLU A 3 -19.93 -3.37 -0.41
N ALA A 4 -19.16 -2.69 -1.24
CA ALA A 4 -18.17 -3.34 -2.09
C ALA A 4 -17.09 -4.03 -1.24
N ASP A 5 -16.61 -5.17 -1.70
CA ASP A 5 -15.54 -5.89 -1.02
C ASP A 5 -14.24 -5.08 -1.04
N PRO A 6 -13.48 -5.09 0.06
CA PRO A 6 -12.23 -4.33 0.11
C PRO A 6 -11.17 -4.88 -0.82
N ILE A 7 -10.24 -4.01 -1.19
CA ILE A 7 -9.12 -4.37 -2.07
C ILE A 7 -7.83 -3.80 -1.52
N VAL A 8 -6.73 -4.55 -1.66
CA VAL A 8 -5.40 -4.09 -1.28
C VAL A 8 -4.55 -3.98 -2.54
N PHE A 9 -3.94 -2.83 -2.73
CA PHE A 9 -2.98 -2.60 -3.82
C PHE A 9 -1.58 -2.81 -3.28
N VAL A 10 -0.78 -3.64 -3.94
CA VAL A 10 0.59 -3.95 -3.52
C VAL A 10 1.55 -3.45 -4.59
N ILE A 11 2.40 -2.49 -4.26
CA ILE A 11 3.33 -1.90 -5.21
C ILE A 11 4.76 -2.10 -4.72
N ASP A 12 5.51 -2.95 -5.39
CA ASP A 12 6.88 -3.29 -5.06
C ASP A 12 7.55 -3.81 -6.34
N ASP A 13 8.79 -3.43 -6.60
CA ASP A 13 9.50 -3.87 -7.78
C ASP A 13 10.01 -5.31 -7.69
N ASP A 14 10.05 -5.89 -6.49
CA ASP A 14 10.48 -7.27 -6.26
C ASP A 14 9.29 -8.23 -6.39
N ALA A 15 9.35 -9.10 -7.41
CA ALA A 15 8.27 -10.06 -7.69
C ALA A 15 8.03 -11.03 -6.53
N LEU A 16 9.07 -11.47 -5.84
CA LEU A 16 8.92 -12.41 -4.73
C LEU A 16 8.20 -11.75 -3.56
N ILE A 17 8.51 -10.49 -3.29
CA ILE A 17 7.83 -9.74 -2.23
C ILE A 17 6.36 -9.54 -2.60
N ARG A 18 6.07 -9.15 -3.84
CA ARG A 18 4.69 -8.99 -4.31
C ARG A 18 3.87 -10.27 -4.13
N GLU A 19 4.43 -11.39 -4.57
CA GLU A 19 3.75 -12.68 -4.50
C GLU A 19 3.50 -13.11 -3.05
N GLY A 20 4.49 -12.94 -2.20
CA GLY A 20 4.36 -13.29 -0.78
C GLY A 20 3.29 -12.47 -0.08
N ILE A 21 3.27 -11.17 -0.32
CA ILE A 21 2.27 -10.27 0.29
C ILE A 21 0.88 -10.60 -0.26
N GLN A 22 0.76 -10.80 -1.57
CA GLN A 22 -0.51 -11.14 -2.20
C GLN A 22 -1.10 -12.43 -1.60
N SER A 23 -0.28 -13.46 -1.46
CA SER A 23 -0.72 -14.73 -0.87
C SER A 23 -1.21 -14.56 0.55
N LEU A 24 -0.48 -13.77 1.34
CA LEU A 24 -0.84 -13.52 2.72
C LEU A 24 -2.19 -12.80 2.84
N ILE A 25 -2.41 -11.79 2.02
CA ILE A 25 -3.66 -11.03 2.05
C ILE A 25 -4.84 -11.90 1.57
N LYS A 26 -4.63 -12.69 0.53
CA LYS A 26 -5.65 -13.62 0.06
C LYS A 26 -6.02 -14.65 1.12
N SER A 27 -5.08 -15.02 2.00
CA SER A 27 -5.33 -16.00 3.05
C SER A 27 -6.41 -15.55 4.05
N ILE A 28 -6.65 -14.25 4.16
CA ILE A 28 -7.73 -13.72 5.01
C ILE A 28 -8.95 -13.28 4.19
N GLY A 29 -9.04 -13.73 2.94
CA GLY A 29 -10.21 -13.49 2.10
C GLY A 29 -10.30 -12.10 1.48
N ILE A 30 -9.21 -11.35 1.46
CA ILE A 30 -9.18 -10.01 0.87
C ILE A 30 -8.52 -10.06 -0.50
N ARG A 31 -9.10 -9.36 -1.47
CA ARG A 31 -8.55 -9.25 -2.82
C ARG A 31 -7.27 -8.41 -2.79
N ALA A 32 -6.21 -8.90 -3.41
CA ALA A 32 -4.95 -8.18 -3.54
C ALA A 32 -4.55 -8.09 -5.01
N VAL A 33 -4.25 -6.89 -5.48
CA VAL A 33 -3.79 -6.63 -6.85
C VAL A 33 -2.39 -6.04 -6.76
N THR A 34 -1.47 -6.58 -7.54
CA THR A 34 -0.05 -6.22 -7.45
C THR A 34 0.41 -5.41 -8.66
N PHE A 35 1.38 -4.54 -8.43
CA PHE A 35 1.99 -3.69 -9.46
C PHE A 35 3.49 -3.66 -9.24
N ALA A 36 4.25 -3.69 -10.34
CA ALA A 36 5.71 -3.65 -10.28
C ALA A 36 6.26 -2.22 -10.18
N SER A 37 5.43 -1.22 -10.44
CA SER A 37 5.85 0.18 -10.41
C SER A 37 4.69 1.11 -10.08
N ALA A 38 5.04 2.32 -9.67
CA ALA A 38 4.06 3.38 -9.44
C ALA A 38 3.28 3.69 -10.73
N ARG A 39 3.96 3.71 -11.87
CA ARG A 39 3.32 3.99 -13.15
C ARG A 39 2.25 2.98 -13.50
N GLU A 40 2.52 1.70 -13.30
CA GLU A 40 1.52 0.66 -13.54
C GLU A 40 0.26 0.91 -12.71
N PHE A 41 0.43 1.27 -11.45
CA PHE A 41 -0.69 1.59 -10.59
C PHE A 41 -1.50 2.77 -11.11
N MET A 42 -0.82 3.85 -11.48
CA MET A 42 -1.50 5.07 -11.95
C MET A 42 -2.27 4.86 -13.25
N LEU A 43 -1.81 3.96 -14.10
CA LEU A 43 -2.47 3.64 -15.38
C LEU A 43 -3.62 2.64 -15.24
N ALA A 44 -3.70 1.94 -14.13
CA ALA A 44 -4.72 0.92 -13.93
C ALA A 44 -6.07 1.52 -13.56
N LYS A 45 -7.13 0.88 -13.99
CA LYS A 45 -8.47 1.22 -13.51
C LYS A 45 -8.64 0.61 -12.12
N ARG A 46 -9.14 1.40 -11.20
CA ARG A 46 -9.33 0.97 -9.82
C ARG A 46 -10.81 0.91 -9.50
N PRO A 47 -11.26 -0.16 -8.81
CA PRO A 47 -12.65 -0.24 -8.38
C PRO A 47 -12.94 0.80 -7.29
N ASP A 48 -14.18 1.24 -7.21
CA ASP A 48 -14.64 2.10 -6.13
C ASP A 48 -15.02 1.21 -4.95
N ALA A 49 -14.05 0.94 -4.10
CA ALA A 49 -14.18 0.04 -2.97
C ALA A 49 -13.29 0.49 -1.82
N PRO A 50 -13.60 0.09 -0.58
CA PRO A 50 -12.66 0.33 0.53
C PRO A 50 -11.31 -0.26 0.18
N ALA A 51 -10.24 0.50 0.38
CA ALA A 51 -8.93 0.09 -0.10
C ALA A 51 -7.80 0.51 0.84
N CYS A 52 -6.68 -0.17 0.72
CA CYS A 52 -5.42 0.33 1.24
C CYS A 52 -4.30 -0.03 0.26
N MET A 53 -3.17 0.62 0.44
CA MET A 53 -2.00 0.43 -0.41
C MET A 53 -0.82 0.00 0.43
N ILE A 54 -0.13 -1.05 -0.02
CA ILE A 54 1.16 -1.46 0.53
C ILE A 54 2.20 -1.03 -0.49
N LEU A 55 3.10 -0.16 -0.08
CA LEU A 55 3.99 0.55 -0.99
C LEU A 55 5.43 0.51 -0.52
N ASP A 56 6.31 0.02 -1.38
CA ASP A 56 7.75 0.04 -1.11
C ASP A 56 8.25 1.49 -1.18
N VAL A 57 8.99 1.92 -0.16
CA VAL A 57 9.55 3.27 -0.11
C VAL A 57 10.54 3.50 -1.25
N ARG A 58 11.34 2.48 -1.57
CA ARG A 58 12.41 2.62 -2.57
C ARG A 58 12.19 1.71 -3.76
N MET A 59 11.93 2.32 -4.91
CA MET A 59 11.77 1.62 -6.18
C MET A 59 12.56 2.35 -7.27
N PRO A 60 13.07 1.62 -8.29
CA PRO A 60 13.73 2.26 -9.43
C PRO A 60 12.79 3.24 -10.15
N GLY A 61 13.33 4.33 -10.63
CA GLY A 61 12.54 5.37 -11.28
C GLY A 61 11.77 6.22 -10.29
N GLN A 62 10.49 5.98 -10.14
CA GLN A 62 9.64 6.71 -9.20
C GLN A 62 9.59 6.00 -7.86
N SER A 63 10.03 6.66 -6.79
CA SER A 63 10.01 6.09 -5.44
C SER A 63 8.58 6.02 -4.87
N GLY A 64 8.42 5.26 -3.77
CA GLY A 64 7.14 5.24 -3.07
C GLY A 64 6.74 6.61 -2.54
N LEU A 65 7.71 7.41 -2.10
CA LEU A 65 7.45 8.77 -1.64
C LEU A 65 6.95 9.67 -2.78
N ASP A 66 7.52 9.51 -3.99
CA ASP A 66 7.07 10.23 -5.17
C ASP A 66 5.62 9.87 -5.51
N LEU A 67 5.28 8.59 -5.43
CA LEU A 67 3.90 8.14 -5.69
C LEU A 67 2.94 8.71 -4.64
N GLN A 68 3.33 8.72 -3.37
CA GLN A 68 2.51 9.29 -2.31
C GLN A 68 2.15 10.75 -2.62
N ARG A 69 3.12 11.54 -3.08
CA ARG A 69 2.91 12.94 -3.45
C ARG A 69 2.02 13.08 -4.67
N GLU A 70 2.22 12.23 -5.65
CA GLU A 70 1.40 12.22 -6.86
C GLU A 70 -0.06 11.90 -6.55
N LEU A 71 -0.29 10.94 -5.66
CA LEU A 71 -1.65 10.59 -5.23
C LEU A 71 -2.32 11.76 -4.51
N ALA A 72 -1.59 12.43 -3.63
CA ALA A 72 -2.11 13.60 -2.92
C ALA A 72 -2.48 14.72 -3.89
N ASP A 73 -1.62 14.98 -4.88
CA ASP A 73 -1.88 16.01 -5.90
C ASP A 73 -3.09 15.66 -6.77
N ALA A 74 -3.31 14.38 -7.00
CA ALA A 74 -4.47 13.89 -7.76
C ALA A 74 -5.73 13.74 -6.91
N GLU A 75 -5.66 14.08 -5.62
CA GLU A 75 -6.77 13.93 -4.67
C GLU A 75 -7.26 12.49 -4.57
N ILE A 76 -6.34 11.55 -4.65
CA ILE A 76 -6.62 10.13 -4.46
C ILE A 76 -6.21 9.77 -3.03
N TYR A 77 -7.19 9.54 -2.16
CA TYR A 77 -6.96 9.33 -0.73
C TYR A 77 -7.14 7.85 -0.38
N ILE A 78 -6.05 7.10 -0.49
CA ILE A 78 -6.00 5.69 -0.12
C ILE A 78 -5.01 5.58 1.04
N PRO A 79 -5.39 4.98 2.18
CA PRO A 79 -4.44 4.78 3.28
C PRO A 79 -3.21 4.01 2.82
N ILE A 80 -2.02 4.50 3.13
CA ILE A 80 -0.76 3.91 2.68
C ILE A 80 0.00 3.29 3.86
N ILE A 81 0.40 2.04 3.67
CA ILE A 81 1.31 1.32 4.55
C ILE A 81 2.62 1.18 3.78
N PHE A 82 3.68 1.84 4.24
CA PHE A 82 4.98 1.72 3.59
C PHE A 82 5.73 0.48 4.05
N ILE A 83 6.46 -0.13 3.13
CA ILE A 83 7.42 -1.18 3.45
C ILE A 83 8.81 -0.59 3.21
N THR A 84 9.68 -0.70 4.20
CA THR A 84 10.98 -0.05 4.16
C THR A 84 12.09 -1.02 4.53
N GLY A 85 13.23 -0.91 3.84
CA GLY A 85 14.44 -1.67 4.17
C GLY A 85 15.36 -0.90 5.11
N HIS A 86 16.47 -1.52 5.48
CA HIS A 86 17.49 -0.86 6.28
C HIS A 86 18.09 0.33 5.51
N GLY A 87 18.32 1.43 6.19
CA GLY A 87 18.91 2.62 5.60
C GLY A 87 17.92 3.59 4.99
N ASP A 88 16.63 3.29 5.02
CA ASP A 88 15.59 4.15 4.45
C ASP A 88 14.86 4.99 5.52
N ILE A 89 15.46 5.17 6.69
CA ILE A 89 14.82 5.89 7.80
C ILE A 89 14.44 7.33 7.44
N PRO A 90 15.30 8.14 6.81
CA PRO A 90 14.89 9.51 6.45
C PRO A 90 13.69 9.56 5.51
N MET A 91 13.63 8.67 4.51
CA MET A 91 12.49 8.58 3.60
C MET A 91 11.22 8.16 4.32
N THR A 92 11.36 7.22 5.25
CA THR A 92 10.24 6.72 6.05
C THR A 92 9.66 7.82 6.94
N VAL A 93 10.52 8.59 7.60
CA VAL A 93 10.09 9.73 8.42
C VAL A 93 9.32 10.73 7.57
N GLN A 94 9.84 11.06 6.38
CA GLN A 94 9.17 11.98 5.47
C GLN A 94 7.82 11.46 5.02
N ALA A 95 7.74 10.17 4.70
CA ALA A 95 6.47 9.54 4.30
C ALA A 95 5.42 9.64 5.40
N MET A 96 5.81 9.42 6.65
CA MET A 96 4.89 9.54 7.78
C MET A 96 4.44 10.99 7.98
N LYS A 97 5.34 11.95 7.82
CA LYS A 97 4.99 13.38 7.90
C LYS A 97 4.01 13.79 6.81
N GLU A 98 4.07 13.16 5.66
CA GLU A 98 3.18 13.46 4.53
C GLU A 98 1.88 12.65 4.56
N GLY A 99 1.62 11.93 5.63
CA GLY A 99 0.30 11.34 5.87
C GLY A 99 0.18 9.84 5.71
N ALA A 100 1.30 9.11 5.54
CA ALA A 100 1.23 7.65 5.53
C ALA A 100 0.65 7.16 6.86
N MET A 101 -0.12 6.10 6.79
CA MET A 101 -0.76 5.55 7.99
C MET A 101 0.21 4.79 8.87
N GLU A 102 1.12 4.03 8.26
CA GLU A 102 2.06 3.18 8.99
C GLU A 102 3.25 2.80 8.11
N PHE A 103 4.31 2.30 8.73
CA PHE A 103 5.40 1.66 8.00
C PHE A 103 5.77 0.35 8.68
N LEU A 104 6.27 -0.60 7.88
CA LEU A 104 6.75 -1.89 8.36
C LEU A 104 8.13 -2.13 7.75
N THR A 105 9.04 -2.72 8.52
CA THR A 105 10.39 -2.99 8.04
C THR A 105 10.49 -4.36 7.38
N LYS A 106 11.33 -4.49 6.36
CA LYS A 106 11.64 -5.78 5.75
C LYS A 106 12.65 -6.54 6.64
N PRO A 107 12.51 -7.85 6.81
CA PRO A 107 11.44 -8.70 6.32
C PRO A 107 10.12 -8.45 7.04
N VAL A 108 9.03 -8.42 6.29
CA VAL A 108 7.71 -8.09 6.84
C VAL A 108 7.17 -9.27 7.62
N ARG A 109 6.72 -9.03 8.83
CA ARG A 109 6.04 -10.04 9.64
C ARG A 109 4.58 -10.12 9.23
N GLY A 110 4.12 -11.35 8.95
CA GLY A 110 2.77 -11.56 8.41
C GLY A 110 1.67 -10.96 9.28
N GLN A 111 1.73 -11.22 10.60
CA GLN A 111 0.68 -10.73 11.49
C GLN A 111 0.66 -9.20 11.58
N GLU A 112 1.84 -8.57 11.61
CA GLU A 112 1.92 -7.10 11.62
C GLU A 112 1.31 -6.51 10.35
N LEU A 113 1.58 -7.13 9.20
CA LEU A 113 1.02 -6.67 7.93
C LEU A 113 -0.50 -6.82 7.91
N LEU A 114 -1.02 -7.97 8.32
CA LEU A 114 -2.46 -8.20 8.33
C LEU A 114 -3.19 -7.25 9.28
N ASP A 115 -2.62 -6.98 10.45
CA ASP A 115 -3.19 -6.02 11.39
C ASP A 115 -3.23 -4.61 10.78
N ALA A 116 -2.14 -4.20 10.13
CA ALA A 116 -2.08 -2.88 9.50
C ALA A 116 -3.09 -2.76 8.35
N VAL A 117 -3.22 -3.80 7.53
CA VAL A 117 -4.17 -3.84 6.42
C VAL A 117 -5.60 -3.69 6.93
N GLN A 118 -5.97 -4.43 7.97
CA GLN A 118 -7.31 -4.38 8.53
C GLN A 118 -7.64 -3.00 9.09
N LYS A 119 -6.70 -2.37 9.79
CA LYS A 119 -6.86 -1.01 10.30
C LYS A 119 -7.00 0.01 9.16
N ALA A 120 -6.21 -0.16 8.10
CA ALA A 120 -6.24 0.75 6.96
C ALA A 120 -7.58 0.67 6.22
N ILE A 121 -8.06 -0.53 5.97
CA ILE A 121 -9.36 -0.73 5.31
C ILE A 121 -10.49 -0.14 6.16
N ALA A 122 -10.46 -0.37 7.46
CA ALA A 122 -11.48 0.20 8.36
C ALA A 122 -11.46 1.72 8.31
N ARG A 123 -10.27 2.32 8.27
CA ARG A 123 -10.12 3.77 8.16
C ARG A 123 -10.68 4.28 6.84
N ASP A 124 -10.41 3.61 5.74
CA ASP A 124 -10.92 4.02 4.43
C ASP A 124 -12.44 3.94 4.38
N ARG A 125 -13.03 2.93 4.99
CA ARG A 125 -14.50 2.81 5.08
C ARG A 125 -15.11 4.01 5.81
N GLU A 126 -14.49 4.47 6.87
CA GLU A 126 -14.98 5.62 7.63
C GLU A 126 -14.89 6.93 6.85
N GLN A 127 -13.93 7.04 5.94
CA GLN A 127 -13.67 8.26 5.17
C GLN A 127 -14.44 8.33 3.85
N ARG A 128 -15.10 7.26 3.48
CA ARG A 128 -15.82 7.18 2.19
C ARG A 128 -17.21 7.81 2.28
#